data_a5ffff45cd280618d794e327715def79
#
_entry.id   a5ffff45cd280618d794e327715def79
#
_cell.length_a   1.000
_cell.length_b   1.000
_cell.length_c   1.000
_cell.angle_alpha   90.00
_cell.angle_beta   90.00
_cell.angle_gamma   90.00
#
_symmetry.space_group_name_H-M   'P 1'
#
loop_
_entity.id
_entity.type
_entity.pdbx_description
1 polymer ?
#
loop_
_entity_poly.entity_id
_entity_poly.type
_entity_poly.pdbx_seq_one_letter_code
_entity_poly.pdbx_strand_id
1 'polypeptide(L)'
;MSDRMYPGIGPDERTSFAPYSAFDIPADLRQLHGRYDVVATAKRVRNFRYAEEWIMLMMGGWVATIPEIPVKTGLGKVIWETALAANEFGKRLPELRCGRKAVDSGEPPNNAFADFIQSVAEPETPDLTIEKLAGLFDVLIPHLIEVYELHMRETDQICDAPTIEILEDIVRTKRRHLAWSQEILDRLCETDGLRERRRTRGEALSKELRDSGGVTGTLETERGTLN
;
A
#
# COMPACT_ATOMS: atom_id res chain seq x y z
N MET A 1 35.92 -2.92 -37.28
CA MET A 1 35.14 -2.78 -36.04
C MET A 1 33.86 -3.58 -36.25
N SER A 2 33.65 -4.62 -35.48
CA SER A 2 32.45 -5.46 -35.62
C SER A 2 31.24 -4.70 -35.09
N ASP A 3 30.39 -4.33 -36.01
CA ASP A 3 29.13 -3.60 -35.74
C ASP A 3 28.03 -4.47 -35.13
N ARG A 4 28.38 -5.34 -34.22
CA ARG A 4 27.38 -6.13 -33.54
C ARG A 4 26.69 -5.28 -32.45
N MET A 5 25.51 -4.80 -32.74
CA MET A 5 24.66 -4.09 -31.80
C MET A 5 24.17 -5.01 -30.66
N TYR A 6 24.10 -6.33 -30.96
CA TYR A 6 23.75 -7.37 -29.99
C TYR A 6 24.70 -8.55 -30.06
N PRO A 7 25.39 -8.93 -28.97
CA PRO A 7 26.26 -10.09 -28.94
C PRO A 7 25.47 -11.37 -29.25
N GLY A 8 25.93 -12.14 -30.26
CA GLY A 8 25.32 -13.42 -30.61
C GLY A 8 24.48 -13.45 -31.89
N ILE A 9 24.10 -12.30 -32.45
CA ILE A 9 23.35 -12.24 -33.72
C ILE A 9 24.33 -12.13 -34.89
N GLY A 10 24.25 -13.07 -35.85
CA GLY A 10 25.05 -13.05 -37.05
C GLY A 10 24.71 -11.89 -37.98
N PRO A 11 25.64 -11.52 -38.90
CA PRO A 11 25.42 -10.40 -39.83
C PRO A 11 24.18 -10.58 -40.72
N ASP A 12 23.85 -11.82 -41.07
CA ASP A 12 22.73 -12.14 -41.98
C ASP A 12 21.38 -12.12 -41.30
N GLU A 13 21.34 -12.23 -39.98
CA GLU A 13 20.11 -12.17 -39.16
C GLU A 13 19.63 -10.73 -38.92
N ARG A 14 20.48 -9.72 -39.18
CA ARG A 14 20.15 -8.31 -38.99
C ARG A 14 19.19 -7.73 -40.02
N THR A 15 19.10 -8.37 -41.17
CA THR A 15 18.27 -7.86 -42.26
C THR A 15 16.80 -8.25 -42.11
N SER A 16 16.48 -9.18 -41.24
CA SER A 16 15.11 -9.68 -41.15
C SER A 16 14.33 -9.01 -40.05
N PHE A 17 14.78 -8.06 -39.29
CA PHE A 17 13.99 -7.51 -38.16
C PHE A 17 12.97 -8.52 -37.60
N ALA A 18 13.30 -9.80 -37.71
CA ALA A 18 12.54 -10.80 -37.00
C ALA A 18 12.73 -10.47 -35.53
N PRO A 19 11.70 -9.94 -34.87
CA PRO A 19 11.81 -9.72 -33.42
C PRO A 19 12.27 -11.05 -32.86
N TYR A 20 13.10 -11.05 -31.84
CA TYR A 20 13.42 -12.24 -31.10
C TYR A 20 12.18 -13.11 -31.05
N SER A 21 12.20 -14.19 -31.82
CA SER A 21 11.13 -15.16 -31.73
C SER A 21 11.07 -15.55 -30.26
N ALA A 22 9.91 -15.50 -29.65
CA ALA A 22 9.77 -15.96 -28.26
C ALA A 22 10.27 -17.40 -28.08
N PHE A 23 10.47 -18.13 -29.18
CA PHE A 23 11.06 -19.47 -29.23
C PHE A 23 12.57 -19.51 -29.05
N ASP A 24 13.27 -18.40 -29.32
CA ASP A 24 14.73 -18.31 -29.19
C ASP A 24 15.18 -17.92 -27.78
N ILE A 25 14.23 -17.51 -26.93
CA ILE A 25 14.48 -17.22 -25.54
C ILE A 25 14.23 -18.51 -24.73
N PRO A 26 15.15 -18.93 -23.85
CA PRO A 26 14.93 -20.07 -22.95
C PRO A 26 13.58 -19.96 -22.22
N ALA A 27 12.91 -21.10 -22.02
CA ALA A 27 11.56 -21.12 -21.48
C ALA A 27 11.46 -20.50 -20.07
N ASP A 28 12.50 -20.67 -19.25
CA ASP A 28 12.65 -20.08 -17.93
C ASP A 28 12.76 -18.54 -17.97
N LEU A 29 13.33 -17.98 -19.04
CA LEU A 29 13.42 -16.53 -19.23
C LEU A 29 12.20 -15.90 -19.91
N ARG A 30 11.28 -16.74 -20.43
CA ARG A 30 10.04 -16.27 -21.07
C ARG A 30 8.89 -16.06 -20.08
N GLN A 31 9.02 -16.58 -18.86
CA GLN A 31 8.01 -16.48 -17.83
C GLN A 31 8.37 -15.39 -16.83
N LEU A 32 7.38 -14.60 -16.46
CA LEU A 32 7.50 -13.74 -15.28
C LEU A 32 7.67 -14.65 -14.05
N HIS A 33 8.69 -14.38 -13.25
CA HIS A 33 8.97 -15.14 -12.03
C HIS A 33 8.16 -14.64 -10.82
N GLY A 34 7.33 -13.61 -11.01
CA GLY A 34 6.47 -13.04 -9.99
C GLY A 34 5.05 -13.61 -10.03
N ARG A 35 4.39 -13.55 -8.87
CA ARG A 35 2.99 -13.96 -8.70
C ARG A 35 2.00 -13.08 -9.44
N TYR A 36 2.34 -11.79 -9.64
CA TYR A 36 1.43 -10.80 -10.18
C TYR A 36 1.83 -10.41 -11.60
N ASP A 37 0.88 -10.49 -12.53
CA ASP A 37 1.01 -9.90 -13.85
C ASP A 37 0.79 -8.36 -13.78
N VAL A 38 0.97 -7.67 -14.90
CA VAL A 38 0.81 -6.20 -14.99
C VAL A 38 -0.59 -5.75 -14.58
N VAL A 39 -1.63 -6.52 -14.90
CA VAL A 39 -3.03 -6.18 -14.57
C VAL A 39 -3.29 -6.33 -13.09
N ALA A 40 -2.82 -7.43 -12.49
CA ALA A 40 -2.91 -7.67 -11.05
C ALA A 40 -2.12 -6.62 -10.26
N THR A 41 -0.90 -6.30 -10.68
CA THR A 41 -0.09 -5.23 -10.07
C THR A 41 -0.80 -3.88 -10.16
N ALA A 42 -1.34 -3.52 -11.34
CA ALA A 42 -2.08 -2.28 -11.52
C ALA A 42 -3.30 -2.17 -10.58
N LYS A 43 -4.06 -3.25 -10.44
CA LYS A 43 -5.19 -3.31 -9.51
C LYS A 43 -4.74 -3.10 -8.07
N ARG A 44 -3.66 -3.79 -7.64
CA ARG A 44 -3.11 -3.67 -6.29
C ARG A 44 -2.62 -2.25 -6.01
N VAL A 45 -1.81 -1.66 -6.90
CA VAL A 45 -1.31 -0.28 -6.77
C VAL A 45 -2.47 0.72 -6.68
N ARG A 46 -3.56 0.50 -7.41
CA ARG A 46 -4.74 1.34 -7.34
C ARG A 46 -5.47 1.23 -6.00
N ASN A 47 -5.53 0.03 -5.42
CA ASN A 47 -6.09 -0.19 -4.09
C ASN A 47 -5.19 0.41 -3.00
N PHE A 48 -3.86 0.31 -3.13
CA PHE A 48 -2.90 0.93 -2.24
C PHE A 48 -3.05 2.46 -2.23
N ARG A 49 -3.14 3.05 -3.43
CA ARG A 49 -3.42 4.47 -3.58
C ARG A 49 -4.70 4.89 -2.88
N TYR A 50 -5.79 4.14 -3.05
CA TYR A 50 -7.05 4.39 -2.37
C TYR A 50 -6.88 4.47 -0.85
N ALA A 51 -6.20 3.50 -0.25
CA ALA A 51 -5.95 3.49 1.18
C ALA A 51 -5.14 4.73 1.63
N GLU A 52 -4.07 5.11 0.91
CA GLU A 52 -3.27 6.29 1.24
C GLU A 52 -4.08 7.60 1.09
N GLU A 53 -4.88 7.74 0.04
CA GLU A 53 -5.74 8.91 -0.16
C GLU A 53 -6.73 9.07 1.00
N TRP A 54 -7.36 7.99 1.44
CA TRP A 54 -8.31 8.04 2.56
C TRP A 54 -7.64 8.26 3.92
N ILE A 55 -6.46 7.67 4.15
CA ILE A 55 -5.66 7.94 5.36
C ILE A 55 -5.32 9.45 5.44
N MET A 56 -4.88 10.04 4.35
CA MET A 56 -4.59 11.47 4.27
C MET A 56 -5.84 12.31 4.58
N LEU A 57 -6.99 11.98 3.97
CA LEU A 57 -8.23 12.72 4.14
C LEU A 57 -8.78 12.63 5.57
N MET A 58 -8.83 11.43 6.16
CA MET A 58 -9.34 11.26 7.53
C MET A 58 -8.47 11.97 8.55
N MET A 59 -7.14 11.87 8.44
CA MET A 59 -6.23 12.62 9.33
C MET A 59 -6.38 14.13 9.15
N GLY A 60 -6.58 14.62 7.93
CA GLY A 60 -6.85 16.01 7.64
C GLY A 60 -8.10 16.53 8.37
N GLY A 61 -9.17 15.74 8.40
CA GLY A 61 -10.37 16.02 9.20
C GLY A 61 -10.10 16.00 10.71
N TRP A 62 -9.36 15.02 11.21
CA TRP A 62 -9.07 14.90 12.63
C TRP A 62 -8.20 16.02 13.20
N VAL A 63 -7.27 16.59 12.43
CA VAL A 63 -6.43 17.71 12.88
C VAL A 63 -7.28 18.88 13.42
N ALA A 64 -8.47 19.11 12.87
CA ALA A 64 -9.36 20.15 13.36
C ALA A 64 -9.95 19.83 14.76
N THR A 65 -10.25 18.56 15.04
CA THR A 65 -10.99 18.13 16.23
C THR A 65 -10.11 17.62 17.38
N ILE A 66 -8.91 17.07 17.09
CA ILE A 66 -7.99 16.58 18.14
C ILE A 66 -7.50 17.76 19.00
N PRO A 67 -7.66 17.69 20.35
CA PRO A 67 -7.23 18.79 21.22
C PRO A 67 -5.71 18.81 21.51
N GLU A 68 -5.03 17.66 21.47
CA GLU A 68 -3.65 17.53 21.87
C GLU A 68 -2.70 18.09 20.81
N ILE A 69 -2.01 19.18 21.11
CA ILE A 69 -1.08 19.87 20.18
C ILE A 69 0.05 18.96 19.68
N PRO A 70 0.70 18.14 20.53
CA PRO A 70 1.73 17.22 20.03
C PRO A 70 1.21 16.21 19.00
N VAL A 71 -0.05 15.74 19.17
CA VAL A 71 -0.70 14.85 18.20
C VAL A 71 -0.94 15.58 16.89
N LYS A 72 -1.53 16.78 16.93
CA LYS A 72 -1.77 17.61 15.73
C LYS A 72 -0.49 17.84 14.93
N THR A 73 0.58 18.23 15.62
CA THR A 73 1.87 18.53 14.97
C THR A 73 2.45 17.28 14.30
N GLY A 74 2.40 16.13 14.98
CA GLY A 74 2.85 14.86 14.43
C GLY A 74 2.01 14.42 13.23
N LEU A 75 0.67 14.49 13.34
CA LEU A 75 -0.24 14.18 12.24
C LEU A 75 0.02 15.04 11.00
N GLY A 76 0.35 16.31 11.14
CA GLY A 76 0.70 17.17 10.00
C GLY A 76 1.82 16.60 9.15
N LYS A 77 2.86 16.03 9.78
CA LYS A 77 3.94 15.34 9.08
C LYS A 77 3.46 14.04 8.45
N VAL A 78 2.70 13.24 9.17
CA VAL A 78 2.16 11.97 8.66
C VAL A 78 1.25 12.19 7.47
N ILE A 79 0.39 13.22 7.49
CA ILE A 79 -0.47 13.62 6.37
C ILE A 79 0.36 13.92 5.13
N TRP A 80 1.41 14.73 5.27
CA TRP A 80 2.29 15.08 4.16
C TRP A 80 2.97 13.86 3.56
N GLU A 81 3.58 13.00 4.38
CA GLU A 81 4.29 11.80 3.92
C GLU A 81 3.31 10.78 3.29
N THR A 82 2.08 10.70 3.78
CA THR A 82 1.01 9.86 3.20
C THR A 82 0.54 10.42 1.84
N ALA A 83 0.41 11.73 1.72
CA ALA A 83 0.09 12.37 0.44
C ALA A 83 1.15 12.11 -0.63
N LEU A 84 2.43 12.12 -0.24
CA LEU A 84 3.53 11.72 -1.14
C LEU A 84 3.40 10.26 -1.58
N ALA A 85 3.08 9.34 -0.67
CA ALA A 85 2.87 7.94 -1.00
C ALA A 85 1.73 7.75 -2.03
N ALA A 86 0.59 8.39 -1.81
CA ALA A 86 -0.53 8.38 -2.75
C ALA A 86 -0.14 8.92 -4.14
N ASN A 87 0.68 9.98 -4.17
CA ASN A 87 1.19 10.58 -5.40
C ASN A 87 2.14 9.64 -6.16
N GLU A 88 3.06 8.95 -5.46
CA GLU A 88 3.97 7.99 -6.11
C GLU A 88 3.20 6.81 -6.72
N PHE A 89 2.18 6.27 -6.02
CA PHE A 89 1.28 5.28 -6.62
C PHE A 89 0.55 5.84 -7.84
N GLY A 90 0.09 7.10 -7.78
CA GLY A 90 -0.54 7.77 -8.92
C GLY A 90 0.36 7.88 -10.14
N LYS A 91 1.66 8.19 -9.96
CA LYS A 91 2.66 8.23 -11.03
C LYS A 91 2.97 6.84 -11.60
N ARG A 92 2.91 5.78 -10.77
CA ARG A 92 3.17 4.40 -11.21
C ARG A 92 2.06 3.83 -12.11
N LEU A 93 0.81 4.22 -11.92
CA LEU A 93 -0.35 3.65 -12.63
C LEU A 93 -0.28 3.76 -14.17
N PRO A 94 0.14 4.89 -14.80
CA PRO A 94 0.32 4.96 -16.25
C PRO A 94 1.32 3.96 -16.79
N GLU A 95 2.40 3.71 -16.07
CA GLU A 95 3.44 2.74 -16.45
C GLU A 95 2.91 1.30 -16.41
N LEU A 96 1.91 1.04 -15.58
CA LEU A 96 1.17 -0.22 -15.50
C LEU A 96 -0.01 -0.29 -16.49
N ARG A 97 0.01 0.55 -17.54
CA ARG A 97 -1.00 0.62 -18.60
C ARG A 97 -2.41 0.99 -18.13
N CYS A 98 -2.53 1.67 -16.99
CA CYS A 98 -3.82 2.17 -16.53
C CYS A 98 -4.29 3.34 -17.40
N GLY A 99 -5.58 3.32 -17.75
CA GLY A 99 -6.23 4.44 -18.43
C GLY A 99 -6.38 5.66 -17.50
N ARG A 100 -6.64 6.84 -18.10
CA ARG A 100 -6.75 8.13 -17.40
C ARG A 100 -7.62 8.08 -16.14
N LYS A 101 -8.78 7.44 -16.25
CA LYS A 101 -9.74 7.34 -15.13
C LYS A 101 -9.15 6.63 -13.89
N ALA A 102 -8.26 5.64 -14.10
CA ALA A 102 -7.58 4.95 -13.02
C ALA A 102 -6.43 5.77 -12.40
N VAL A 103 -5.90 6.73 -13.16
CA VAL A 103 -4.82 7.62 -12.73
C VAL A 103 -5.35 8.80 -11.91
N ASP A 104 -6.63 9.16 -12.06
CA ASP A 104 -7.22 10.31 -11.38
C ASP A 104 -7.48 10.03 -9.88
N SER A 105 -7.81 8.78 -9.51
CA SER A 105 -8.06 8.39 -8.11
C SER A 105 -7.80 6.90 -7.86
N GLY A 106 -7.54 6.55 -6.60
CA GLY A 106 -7.54 5.18 -6.13
C GLY A 106 -8.93 4.53 -6.24
N GLU A 107 -8.99 3.22 -6.10
CA GLU A 107 -10.23 2.44 -6.06
C GLU A 107 -10.14 1.39 -4.95
N PRO A 108 -11.19 1.22 -4.12
CA PRO A 108 -11.19 0.17 -3.12
C PRO A 108 -11.27 -1.20 -3.79
N PRO A 109 -10.73 -2.25 -3.15
CA PRO A 109 -10.82 -3.61 -3.68
C PRO A 109 -12.27 -4.11 -3.76
N ASN A 110 -13.10 -3.68 -2.81
CA ASN A 110 -14.52 -4.00 -2.68
C ASN A 110 -15.20 -3.00 -1.73
N ASN A 111 -16.54 -3.07 -1.64
CA ASN A 111 -17.32 -2.19 -0.78
C ASN A 111 -17.05 -2.44 0.71
N ALA A 112 -16.82 -3.69 1.12
CA ALA A 112 -16.56 -4.01 2.52
C ALA A 112 -15.27 -3.35 3.05
N PHE A 113 -14.22 -3.23 2.21
CA PHE A 113 -13.03 -2.47 2.58
C PHE A 113 -13.29 -0.96 2.61
N ALA A 114 -14.12 -0.45 1.69
CA ALA A 114 -14.54 0.96 1.75
C ALA A 114 -15.32 1.27 3.03
N ASP A 115 -16.24 0.39 3.43
CA ASP A 115 -17.00 0.51 4.69
C ASP A 115 -16.07 0.44 5.91
N PHE A 116 -15.09 -0.49 5.91
CA PHE A 116 -14.06 -0.55 6.95
C PHE A 116 -13.27 0.77 7.06
N ILE A 117 -12.86 1.37 5.95
CA ILE A 117 -12.17 2.67 5.95
C ILE A 117 -13.07 3.76 6.56
N GLN A 118 -14.37 3.75 6.29
CA GLN A 118 -15.32 4.68 6.92
C GLN A 118 -15.41 4.42 8.44
N SER A 119 -15.46 3.15 8.87
CA SER A 119 -15.42 2.80 10.29
C SER A 119 -14.15 3.34 10.98
N VAL A 120 -12.99 3.26 10.34
CA VAL A 120 -11.74 3.85 10.89
C VAL A 120 -11.86 5.37 11.01
N ALA A 121 -12.49 6.04 10.03
CA ALA A 121 -12.63 7.49 9.98
C ALA A 121 -13.69 8.05 10.96
N GLU A 122 -14.69 7.24 11.33
CA GLU A 122 -15.90 7.63 12.08
C GLU A 122 -15.68 8.43 13.36
N PRO A 123 -14.65 8.18 14.22
CA PRO A 123 -14.44 8.98 15.41
C PRO A 123 -14.16 10.44 15.08
N GLU A 124 -15.12 11.34 15.24
CA GLU A 124 -14.99 12.76 14.91
C GLU A 124 -14.81 13.67 16.13
N THR A 125 -15.36 13.28 17.28
CA THR A 125 -15.37 14.13 18.48
C THR A 125 -13.99 14.25 19.14
N PRO A 126 -13.73 15.36 19.86
CA PRO A 126 -12.40 15.63 20.46
C PRO A 126 -11.96 14.61 21.52
N ASP A 127 -12.89 13.96 22.20
CA ASP A 127 -12.63 12.98 23.26
C ASP A 127 -12.25 11.58 22.74
N LEU A 128 -12.28 11.37 21.42
CA LEU A 128 -11.99 10.09 20.78
C LEU A 128 -10.61 10.05 20.10
N THR A 129 -9.64 10.83 20.57
CA THR A 129 -8.26 10.84 20.04
C THR A 129 -7.65 9.44 20.07
N ILE A 130 -7.85 8.69 21.15
CA ILE A 130 -7.30 7.33 21.30
C ILE A 130 -7.89 6.40 20.25
N GLU A 131 -9.21 6.42 20.04
CA GLU A 131 -9.89 5.58 19.06
C GLU A 131 -9.48 5.92 17.61
N LYS A 132 -9.29 7.21 17.30
CA LYS A 132 -8.75 7.67 16.00
C LYS A 132 -7.37 7.06 15.74
N LEU A 133 -6.45 7.26 16.68
CA LEU A 133 -5.08 6.79 16.55
C LEU A 133 -4.99 5.27 16.58
N ALA A 134 -5.75 4.59 17.45
CA ALA A 134 -5.77 3.13 17.52
C ALA A 134 -6.27 2.51 16.22
N GLY A 135 -7.37 2.99 15.65
CA GLY A 135 -7.89 2.48 14.39
C GLY A 135 -6.88 2.59 13.24
N LEU A 136 -6.20 3.71 13.16
CA LEU A 136 -5.23 3.96 12.11
C LEU A 136 -3.89 3.24 12.35
N PHE A 137 -3.30 3.42 13.55
CA PHE A 137 -1.91 2.99 13.79
C PHE A 137 -1.79 1.60 14.43
N ASP A 138 -2.82 1.09 15.10
CA ASP A 138 -2.79 -0.29 15.62
C ASP A 138 -3.41 -1.30 14.63
N VAL A 139 -4.21 -0.84 13.64
CA VAL A 139 -4.93 -1.75 12.71
C VAL A 139 -4.58 -1.49 11.25
N LEU A 140 -4.90 -0.32 10.70
CA LEU A 140 -4.81 -0.10 9.25
C LEU A 140 -3.35 -0.02 8.76
N ILE A 141 -2.48 0.78 9.40
CA ILE A 141 -1.08 0.94 8.95
C ILE A 141 -0.27 -0.36 9.08
N PRO A 142 -0.37 -1.14 10.18
CA PRO A 142 0.28 -2.46 10.23
C PRO A 142 -0.15 -3.39 9.11
N HIS A 143 -1.44 -3.46 8.80
CA HIS A 143 -1.94 -4.24 7.68
C HIS A 143 -1.35 -3.79 6.33
N LEU A 144 -1.27 -2.48 6.08
CA LEU A 144 -0.68 -1.98 4.84
C LEU A 144 0.80 -2.36 4.73
N ILE A 145 1.57 -2.25 5.81
CA ILE A 145 2.99 -2.67 5.83
C ILE A 145 3.10 -4.15 5.45
N GLU A 146 2.31 -5.02 6.09
CA GLU A 146 2.32 -6.46 5.82
C GLU A 146 2.01 -6.77 4.33
N VAL A 147 0.98 -6.13 3.78
CA VAL A 147 0.58 -6.35 2.38
C VAL A 147 1.60 -5.76 1.40
N TYR A 148 2.23 -4.64 1.72
CA TYR A 148 3.30 -4.05 0.89
C TYR A 148 4.54 -4.94 0.89
N GLU A 149 4.96 -5.45 2.04
CA GLU A 149 6.08 -6.39 2.16
C GLU A 149 5.79 -7.71 1.43
N LEU A 150 4.55 -8.22 1.53
CA LEU A 150 4.13 -9.39 0.77
C LEU A 150 4.20 -9.13 -0.74
N HIS A 151 3.72 -7.97 -1.20
CA HIS A 151 3.80 -7.60 -2.62
C HIS A 151 5.25 -7.57 -3.10
N MET A 152 6.15 -6.93 -2.37
CA MET A 152 7.59 -6.87 -2.73
C MET A 152 8.25 -8.25 -2.83
N ARG A 153 7.85 -9.19 -1.96
CA ARG A 153 8.39 -10.57 -2.00
C ARG A 153 7.86 -11.40 -3.15
N GLU A 154 6.58 -11.22 -3.50
CA GLU A 154 5.85 -12.09 -4.42
C GLU A 154 5.86 -11.59 -5.87
N THR A 155 6.16 -10.31 -6.09
CA THR A 155 6.20 -9.72 -7.43
C THR A 155 7.49 -10.04 -8.17
N ASP A 156 7.50 -9.85 -9.49
CA ASP A 156 8.70 -10.01 -10.31
C ASP A 156 9.74 -8.94 -9.96
N GLN A 157 10.92 -9.38 -9.54
CA GLN A 157 11.97 -8.51 -9.01
C GLN A 157 12.62 -7.60 -10.07
N ILE A 158 12.45 -7.90 -11.34
CA ILE A 158 13.00 -7.13 -12.45
C ILE A 158 11.93 -6.27 -13.09
N CYS A 159 10.83 -6.89 -13.50
CA CYS A 159 9.77 -6.20 -14.24
C CYS A 159 8.99 -5.22 -13.36
N ASP A 160 8.88 -5.49 -12.07
CA ASP A 160 8.16 -4.63 -11.11
C ASP A 160 9.08 -3.87 -10.14
N ALA A 161 10.39 -3.82 -10.44
CA ALA A 161 11.38 -3.08 -9.64
C ALA A 161 10.94 -1.64 -9.28
N PRO A 162 10.32 -0.85 -10.17
CA PRO A 162 9.86 0.49 -9.81
C PRO A 162 8.75 0.49 -8.72
N THR A 163 7.86 -0.52 -8.71
CA THR A 163 6.87 -0.64 -7.62
C THR A 163 7.54 -1.04 -6.31
N ILE A 164 8.53 -1.94 -6.36
CA ILE A 164 9.31 -2.36 -5.18
C ILE A 164 9.99 -1.15 -4.54
N GLU A 165 10.69 -0.32 -5.31
CA GLU A 165 11.37 0.89 -4.82
C GLU A 165 10.41 1.86 -4.12
N ILE A 166 9.23 2.10 -4.73
CA ILE A 166 8.17 2.92 -4.11
C ILE A 166 7.72 2.33 -2.78
N LEU A 167 7.48 1.02 -2.74
CA LEU A 167 6.99 0.34 -1.54
C LEU A 167 8.02 0.30 -0.41
N GLU A 168 9.31 0.13 -0.71
CA GLU A 168 10.40 0.17 0.28
C GLU A 168 10.44 1.52 1.01
N ASP A 169 10.34 2.61 0.28
CA ASP A 169 10.32 3.97 0.85
C ASP A 169 9.07 4.21 1.69
N ILE A 170 7.91 3.76 1.23
CA ILE A 170 6.65 3.90 1.95
C ILE A 170 6.67 3.06 3.23
N VAL A 171 7.10 1.81 3.19
CA VAL A 171 7.19 0.93 4.37
C VAL A 171 8.13 1.51 5.42
N ARG A 172 9.32 1.98 5.00
CA ARG A 172 10.27 2.65 5.90
C ARG A 172 9.64 3.85 6.59
N THR A 173 8.88 4.66 5.85
CA THR A 173 8.16 5.83 6.38
C THR A 173 7.05 5.43 7.33
N LYS A 174 6.21 4.45 6.98
CA LYS A 174 5.14 3.95 7.84
C LYS A 174 5.65 3.34 9.15
N ARG A 175 6.79 2.67 9.14
CA ARG A 175 7.42 2.18 10.38
C ARG A 175 7.82 3.32 11.32
N ARG A 176 8.28 4.47 10.78
CA ARG A 176 8.51 5.68 11.61
C ARG A 176 7.21 6.25 12.17
N HIS A 177 6.13 6.23 11.38
CA HIS A 177 4.81 6.63 11.84
C HIS A 177 4.32 5.75 13.00
N LEU A 178 4.51 4.43 12.91
CA LEU A 178 4.16 3.50 13.99
C LEU A 178 4.97 3.78 15.26
N ALA A 179 6.27 3.99 15.16
CA ALA A 179 7.10 4.30 16.32
C ALA A 179 6.65 5.59 17.02
N TRP A 180 6.38 6.65 16.24
CA TRP A 180 5.85 7.89 16.77
C TRP A 180 4.47 7.72 17.42
N SER A 181 3.55 7.03 16.75
CA SER A 181 2.18 6.83 17.26
C SER A 181 2.16 6.01 18.54
N GLN A 182 3.05 5.02 18.67
CA GLN A 182 3.18 4.23 19.88
C GLN A 182 3.58 5.10 21.08
N GLU A 183 4.57 5.98 20.94
CA GLU A 183 4.96 6.92 21.99
C GLU A 183 3.79 7.83 22.41
N ILE A 184 3.01 8.30 21.45
CA ILE A 184 1.84 9.16 21.71
C ILE A 184 0.75 8.36 22.42
N LEU A 185 0.39 7.18 21.92
CA LEU A 185 -0.64 6.33 22.52
C LEU A 185 -0.28 5.88 23.93
N ASP A 186 0.99 5.58 24.20
CA ASP A 186 1.47 5.23 25.53
C ASP A 186 1.30 6.40 26.53
N ARG A 187 1.51 7.64 26.07
CA ARG A 187 1.27 8.85 26.87
C ARG A 187 -0.21 9.15 27.05
N LEU A 188 -1.05 8.88 26.06
CA LEU A 188 -2.50 9.13 26.15
C LEU A 188 -3.21 8.06 27.00
N CYS A 189 -2.73 6.82 26.99
CA CYS A 189 -3.34 5.68 27.68
C CYS A 189 -2.79 5.50 29.11
N GLU A 190 -2.81 6.56 29.93
CA GLU A 190 -2.28 6.53 31.31
C GLU A 190 -3.10 5.63 32.27
N THR A 191 -4.40 5.49 32.05
CA THR A 191 -5.29 4.70 32.91
C THR A 191 -5.70 3.38 32.27
N ASP A 192 -6.09 2.39 33.09
CA ASP A 192 -6.58 1.10 32.59
C ASP A 192 -7.82 1.26 31.71
N GLY A 193 -8.70 2.19 32.04
CA GLY A 193 -9.89 2.47 31.23
C GLY A 193 -9.55 2.98 29.83
N LEU A 194 -8.52 3.83 29.69
CA LEU A 194 -8.06 4.34 28.39
C LEU A 194 -7.35 3.25 27.59
N ARG A 195 -6.56 2.39 28.24
CA ARG A 195 -5.97 1.20 27.61
C ARG A 195 -7.03 0.23 27.11
N GLU A 196 -8.09 0.03 27.87
CA GLU A 196 -9.21 -0.80 27.47
C GLU A 196 -9.97 -0.22 26.26
N ARG A 197 -10.21 1.09 26.20
CA ARG A 197 -10.80 1.76 25.04
C ARG A 197 -9.94 1.51 23.76
N ARG A 198 -8.62 1.71 23.84
CA ARG A 198 -7.69 1.42 22.76
C ARG A 198 -7.80 -0.03 22.28
N ARG A 199 -7.78 -0.98 23.21
CA ARG A 199 -7.87 -2.42 22.95
C ARG A 199 -9.20 -2.78 22.27
N THR A 200 -10.30 -2.36 22.83
CA THR A 200 -11.65 -2.65 22.31
C THR A 200 -11.82 -2.11 20.89
N ARG A 201 -11.35 -0.89 20.62
CA ARG A 201 -11.38 -0.29 19.28
C ARG A 201 -10.53 -1.08 18.30
N GLY A 202 -9.32 -1.44 18.67
CA GLY A 202 -8.41 -2.22 17.85
C GLY A 202 -8.96 -3.60 17.51
N GLU A 203 -9.55 -4.30 18.47
CA GLU A 203 -10.15 -5.64 18.24
C GLU A 203 -11.36 -5.58 17.29
N ALA A 204 -12.26 -4.61 17.48
CA ALA A 204 -13.41 -4.41 16.62
C ALA A 204 -12.99 -4.16 15.16
N LEU A 205 -12.12 -3.19 14.95
CA LEU A 205 -11.62 -2.85 13.61
C LEU A 205 -10.76 -3.95 12.97
N SER A 206 -9.98 -4.69 13.76
CA SER A 206 -9.24 -5.85 13.26
C SER A 206 -10.15 -6.96 12.75
N LYS A 207 -11.34 -7.12 13.35
CA LYS A 207 -12.35 -8.05 12.84
C LYS A 207 -12.93 -7.55 11.52
N GLU A 208 -13.35 -6.29 11.45
CA GLU A 208 -13.90 -5.68 10.23
C GLU A 208 -12.90 -5.74 9.08
N LEU A 209 -11.61 -5.46 9.35
CA LEU A 209 -10.55 -5.57 8.36
C LEU A 209 -10.43 -6.99 7.79
N ARG A 210 -10.44 -8.01 8.65
CA ARG A 210 -10.42 -9.41 8.19
C ARG A 210 -11.64 -9.75 7.36
N ASP A 211 -12.81 -9.35 7.82
CA ASP A 211 -14.09 -9.62 7.13
C ASP A 211 -14.15 -8.94 5.76
N SER A 212 -13.46 -7.79 5.59
CA SER A 212 -13.38 -7.06 4.31
C SER A 212 -12.43 -7.70 3.29
N GLY A 213 -11.55 -8.60 3.72
CA GLY A 213 -10.46 -9.14 2.89
C GLY A 213 -9.26 -8.19 2.76
N GLY A 214 -9.20 -7.10 3.56
CA GLY A 214 -8.10 -6.14 3.57
C GLY A 214 -7.96 -5.31 2.29
N VAL A 215 -6.85 -4.61 2.16
CA VAL A 215 -6.59 -3.65 1.07
C VAL A 215 -6.54 -4.30 -0.33
N THR A 216 -6.42 -5.61 -0.44
CA THR A 216 -6.43 -6.35 -1.70
C THR A 216 -7.76 -7.05 -1.98
N GLY A 217 -8.68 -7.05 -1.01
CA GLY A 217 -9.99 -7.72 -1.09
C GLY A 217 -9.92 -9.24 -0.94
N THR A 218 -8.75 -9.77 -0.68
CA THR A 218 -8.50 -11.19 -0.38
C THR A 218 -7.48 -11.23 0.74
N LEU A 219 -7.77 -11.97 1.82
CA LEU A 219 -6.78 -12.20 2.88
C LEU A 219 -5.63 -13.02 2.28
N GLU A 220 -4.59 -12.33 1.86
CA GLU A 220 -3.35 -12.95 1.45
C GLU A 220 -2.54 -13.23 2.72
N THR A 221 -2.55 -14.48 3.15
CA THR A 221 -1.64 -14.97 4.17
C THR A 221 -0.38 -15.52 3.49
N GLU A 222 0.73 -15.60 4.24
CA GLU A 222 1.99 -16.24 3.79
C GLU A 222 1.83 -17.71 3.35
N ARG A 223 0.67 -18.32 3.61
CA ARG A 223 0.28 -19.64 3.13
C ARG A 223 -0.54 -19.42 1.87
N GLY A 224 0.06 -19.80 0.74
CA GLY A 224 -0.59 -19.73 -0.58
C GLY A 224 -2.07 -20.08 -0.53
N THR A 225 -2.85 -19.40 -1.37
CA THR A 225 -4.26 -19.68 -1.62
C THR A 225 -4.57 -21.17 -1.42
N LEU A 226 -5.21 -21.49 -0.32
CA LEU A 226 -5.96 -22.73 -0.24
C LEU A 226 -7.16 -22.58 -1.17
N ASN A 227 -7.16 -23.43 -2.22
CA ASN A 227 -8.26 -23.61 -3.17
C ASN A 227 -9.62 -23.75 -2.48
#